data_a837554bbccf7e4aa025ae2a900eceee
#
_entry.id   a837554bbccf7e4aa025ae2a900eceee
#
_cell.length_a   1.000
_cell.length_b   1.000
_cell.length_c   1.000
_cell.angle_alpha   90.00
_cell.angle_beta   90.00
_cell.angle_gamma   90.00
#
_symmetry.space_group_name_H-M   'P 1'
#
loop_
_entity.id
_entity.type
_entity.pdbx_description
1 polymer ?
#
loop_
_entity_poly.entity_id
_entity_poly.type
_entity_poly.pdbx_seq_one_letter_code
_entity_poly.pdbx_strand_id
1 'polypeptide(L)'
;MPSDKLTELGIKKSKSGKKEKKLYDGQGLYLLLHPNGSKYWRVKYRFLGKEKVLALGVWPKISLTDARKMRNEAKIILKSGQDPNLIKQNIFLNKQVDQLNTFRAVAEEWLLMKEKEWKQNNFQDVKRAIENHLYPNLGHRPLSEITSAELLSVLKKIEGQGKYEATSRARQKCEAIFRYANLSQRCENNPASNLKGTLISPKKK
;
A
#
# COMPACT_ATOMS: atom_id res chain seq x y z
N MET A 1 -33.66 14.35 -5.53
CA MET A 1 -34.19 13.18 -4.79
C MET A 1 -33.77 13.31 -3.34
N PRO A 2 -34.66 13.03 -2.39
CA PRO A 2 -34.32 13.11 -0.97
C PRO A 2 -33.15 12.16 -0.65
N SER A 3 -32.18 12.65 0.11
CA SER A 3 -30.98 11.93 0.55
C SER A 3 -31.03 11.71 2.07
N ASP A 4 -30.22 10.78 2.56
CA ASP A 4 -29.99 10.55 3.98
C ASP A 4 -31.24 10.06 4.74
N LYS A 5 -31.92 9.08 4.14
CA LYS A 5 -33.19 8.53 4.67
C LYS A 5 -33.00 7.51 5.79
N LEU A 6 -31.86 6.81 5.82
CA LEU A 6 -31.60 5.78 6.81
C LEU A 6 -31.08 6.34 8.12
N THR A 7 -31.35 5.62 9.21
CA THR A 7 -30.80 5.89 10.54
C THR A 7 -30.09 4.64 11.08
N GLU A 8 -29.07 4.80 11.90
CA GLU A 8 -28.34 3.67 12.51
C GLU A 8 -29.28 2.73 13.30
N LEU A 9 -30.25 3.29 14.03
CA LEU A 9 -31.25 2.51 14.75
C LEU A 9 -32.14 1.71 13.80
N GLY A 10 -32.58 2.32 12.69
CA GLY A 10 -33.37 1.65 11.66
C GLY A 10 -32.59 0.51 11.01
N ILE A 11 -31.31 0.72 10.70
CA ILE A 11 -30.41 -0.31 10.15
C ILE A 11 -30.22 -1.46 11.13
N LYS A 12 -29.98 -1.16 12.42
CA LYS A 12 -29.79 -2.19 13.46
C LYS A 12 -31.03 -3.09 13.59
N LYS A 13 -32.22 -2.53 13.58
CA LYS A 13 -33.49 -3.26 13.70
C LYS A 13 -33.91 -3.97 12.41
N SER A 14 -33.36 -3.59 11.26
CA SER A 14 -33.77 -4.13 9.97
C SER A 14 -33.27 -5.57 9.78
N LYS A 15 -34.16 -6.42 9.26
CA LYS A 15 -33.87 -7.82 8.89
C LYS A 15 -34.33 -8.05 7.46
N SER A 16 -33.70 -8.96 6.75
CA SER A 16 -34.23 -9.53 5.51
C SER A 16 -35.20 -10.68 5.87
N GLY A 17 -36.10 -11.00 4.96
CA GLY A 17 -36.84 -12.27 4.98
C GLY A 17 -36.08 -13.38 4.24
N LYS A 18 -36.81 -14.28 3.56
CA LYS A 18 -36.23 -15.33 2.73
C LYS A 18 -35.50 -14.84 1.47
N LYS A 19 -35.68 -13.55 1.11
CA LYS A 19 -35.06 -12.92 -0.07
C LYS A 19 -34.29 -11.69 0.36
N GLU A 20 -33.30 -11.30 -0.46
CA GLU A 20 -32.57 -10.05 -0.29
C GLU A 20 -33.51 -8.83 -0.30
N LYS A 21 -33.25 -7.87 0.58
CA LYS A 21 -33.99 -6.60 0.66
C LYS A 21 -33.04 -5.41 0.56
N LYS A 22 -33.41 -4.40 -0.22
CA LYS A 22 -32.65 -3.14 -0.36
C LYS A 22 -33.31 -2.05 0.45
N LEU A 23 -32.52 -1.35 1.29
CA LEU A 23 -32.92 -0.15 2.00
C LEU A 23 -32.15 1.03 1.38
N TYR A 24 -32.87 1.91 0.72
CA TYR A 24 -32.29 3.05 0.02
C TYR A 24 -32.09 4.26 0.94
N ASP A 25 -30.85 4.78 0.97
CA ASP A 25 -30.51 6.02 1.71
C ASP A 25 -30.67 7.27 0.83
N GLY A 26 -30.55 7.11 -0.46
CA GLY A 26 -30.61 8.18 -1.46
C GLY A 26 -29.30 8.36 -2.22
N GLN A 27 -29.37 9.08 -3.35
CA GLN A 27 -28.23 9.38 -4.20
C GLN A 27 -27.45 8.15 -4.66
N GLY A 28 -28.14 7.00 -4.88
CA GLY A 28 -27.56 5.73 -5.29
C GLY A 28 -27.09 4.84 -4.13
N LEU A 29 -26.94 5.37 -2.92
CA LEU A 29 -26.56 4.58 -1.73
C LEU A 29 -27.73 3.72 -1.26
N TYR A 30 -27.45 2.43 -1.01
CA TYR A 30 -28.39 1.52 -0.38
C TYR A 30 -27.67 0.45 0.46
N LEU A 31 -28.39 -0.06 1.46
CA LEU A 31 -28.00 -1.20 2.25
C LEU A 31 -28.70 -2.44 1.72
N LEU A 32 -27.95 -3.45 1.29
CA LEU A 32 -28.48 -4.75 0.91
C LEU A 32 -28.52 -5.67 2.13
N LEU A 33 -29.70 -6.08 2.53
CA LEU A 33 -29.93 -7.05 3.59
C LEU A 33 -29.97 -8.45 2.97
N HIS A 34 -29.03 -9.30 3.34
CA HIS A 34 -28.95 -10.67 2.84
C HIS A 34 -29.70 -11.63 3.81
N PRO A 35 -30.32 -12.74 3.32
CA PRO A 35 -31.04 -13.70 4.18
C PRO A 35 -30.22 -14.30 5.32
N ASN A 36 -28.88 -14.39 5.15
CA ASN A 36 -27.97 -14.85 6.20
C ASN A 36 -27.72 -13.83 7.32
N GLY A 37 -28.42 -12.68 7.31
CA GLY A 37 -28.27 -11.62 8.30
C GLY A 37 -27.19 -10.58 7.98
N SER A 38 -26.33 -10.80 6.98
CA SER A 38 -25.31 -9.85 6.58
C SER A 38 -25.93 -8.63 5.90
N LYS A 39 -25.30 -7.47 6.09
CA LYS A 39 -25.77 -6.17 5.56
C LYS A 39 -24.63 -5.51 4.79
N TYR A 40 -24.84 -5.25 3.49
CA TYR A 40 -23.80 -4.77 2.57
C TYR A 40 -24.13 -3.38 2.06
N TRP A 41 -23.22 -2.43 2.24
CA TRP A 41 -23.30 -1.11 1.66
C TRP A 41 -22.94 -1.13 0.18
N ARG A 42 -23.79 -0.56 -0.66
CA ARG A 42 -23.61 -0.47 -2.11
C ARG A 42 -24.04 0.89 -2.64
N VAL A 43 -23.33 1.36 -3.68
CA VAL A 43 -23.72 2.56 -4.45
C VAL A 43 -24.02 2.14 -5.87
N LYS A 44 -25.23 2.43 -6.33
CA LYS A 44 -25.67 2.31 -7.72
C LYS A 44 -25.32 3.61 -8.45
N TYR A 45 -24.66 3.52 -9.60
CA TYR A 45 -24.26 4.66 -10.42
C TYR A 45 -24.31 4.34 -11.91
N ARG A 46 -24.21 5.36 -12.77
CA ARG A 46 -24.06 5.20 -14.21
C ARG A 46 -22.69 5.70 -14.65
N PHE A 47 -22.05 4.93 -15.53
CA PHE A 47 -20.78 5.28 -16.14
C PHE A 47 -20.81 4.90 -17.62
N LEU A 48 -20.55 5.87 -18.52
CA LEU A 48 -20.63 5.69 -19.97
C LEU A 48 -21.96 5.02 -20.42
N GLY A 49 -23.08 5.50 -19.87
CA GLY A 49 -24.43 5.00 -20.19
C GLY A 49 -24.82 3.69 -19.51
N LYS A 50 -23.87 2.94 -18.94
CA LYS A 50 -24.12 1.64 -18.28
C LYS A 50 -24.35 1.81 -16.78
N GLU A 51 -25.31 1.07 -16.27
CA GLU A 51 -25.58 0.98 -14.83
C GLU A 51 -24.55 0.05 -14.17
N LYS A 52 -23.94 0.51 -13.08
CA LYS A 52 -22.93 -0.24 -12.29
C LYS A 52 -23.23 -0.13 -10.80
N VAL A 53 -22.65 -1.03 -10.02
CA VAL A 53 -22.76 -1.06 -8.56
C VAL A 53 -21.37 -1.12 -7.96
N LEU A 54 -21.07 -0.17 -7.04
CA LEU A 54 -19.86 -0.16 -6.23
C LEU A 54 -20.17 -0.76 -4.86
N ALA A 55 -19.47 -1.83 -4.48
CA ALA A 55 -19.51 -2.39 -3.13
C ALA A 55 -18.62 -1.56 -2.21
N LEU A 56 -19.20 -0.99 -1.15
CA LEU A 56 -18.47 -0.17 -0.18
C LEU A 56 -17.92 -1.00 0.99
N GLY A 57 -18.70 -1.96 1.47
CA GLY A 57 -18.31 -2.84 2.58
C GLY A 57 -19.51 -3.37 3.36
N VAL A 58 -19.23 -3.90 4.55
CA VAL A 58 -20.23 -4.59 5.39
C VAL A 58 -20.53 -3.75 6.62
N TRP A 59 -21.81 -3.58 6.94
CA TRP A 59 -22.25 -3.04 8.25
C TRP A 59 -22.11 -4.14 9.32
N PRO A 60 -21.68 -3.85 10.56
CA PRO A 60 -21.38 -2.53 11.13
C PRO A 60 -19.94 -2.05 10.94
N LYS A 61 -19.05 -2.82 10.30
CA LYS A 61 -17.64 -2.42 10.07
C LYS A 61 -17.55 -1.07 9.35
N ILE A 62 -18.43 -0.83 8.38
CA ILE A 62 -18.64 0.48 7.74
C ILE A 62 -19.93 1.06 8.32
N SER A 63 -19.84 2.19 9.04
CA SER A 63 -20.98 2.91 9.57
C SER A 63 -21.80 3.58 8.47
N LEU A 64 -23.02 4.02 8.78
CA LEU A 64 -23.83 4.81 7.85
C LEU A 64 -23.11 6.11 7.43
N THR A 65 -22.46 6.78 8.37
CA THR A 65 -21.70 8.00 8.11
C THR A 65 -20.54 7.75 7.15
N ASP A 66 -19.79 6.67 7.35
CA ASP A 66 -18.70 6.29 6.46
C ASP A 66 -19.21 5.90 5.07
N ALA A 67 -20.32 5.16 4.99
CA ALA A 67 -20.94 4.79 3.72
C ALA A 67 -21.38 6.02 2.92
N ARG A 68 -21.92 7.06 3.58
CA ARG A 68 -22.25 8.35 2.96
C ARG A 68 -21.02 9.09 2.47
N LYS A 69 -19.94 9.10 3.25
CA LYS A 69 -18.65 9.67 2.86
C LYS A 69 -18.10 8.97 1.60
N MET A 70 -18.04 7.65 1.61
CA MET A 70 -17.58 6.86 0.46
C MET A 70 -18.46 7.05 -0.78
N ARG A 71 -19.79 7.20 -0.62
CA ARG A 71 -20.68 7.60 -1.73
C ARG A 71 -20.28 8.92 -2.35
N ASN A 72 -19.99 9.93 -1.51
CA ASN A 72 -19.59 11.25 -1.98
C ASN A 72 -18.24 11.21 -2.70
N GLU A 73 -17.28 10.46 -2.19
CA GLU A 73 -15.99 10.21 -2.85
C GLU A 73 -16.18 9.55 -4.23
N ALA A 74 -17.01 8.49 -4.29
CA ALA A 74 -17.34 7.86 -5.57
C ALA A 74 -17.96 8.83 -6.58
N LYS A 75 -18.78 9.80 -6.14
CA LYS A 75 -19.33 10.84 -7.01
C LYS A 75 -18.28 11.84 -7.52
N ILE A 76 -17.29 12.17 -6.70
CA ILE A 76 -16.16 13.02 -7.12
C ILE A 76 -15.38 12.31 -8.23
N ILE A 77 -15.08 11.02 -8.05
CA ILE A 77 -14.41 10.19 -9.06
C ILE A 77 -15.23 10.15 -10.36
N LEU A 78 -16.55 9.96 -10.26
CA LEU A 78 -17.43 9.98 -11.45
C LEU A 78 -17.43 11.33 -12.18
N LYS A 79 -17.42 12.44 -11.42
CA LYS A 79 -17.35 13.80 -12.00
C LYS A 79 -16.02 14.05 -12.71
N SER A 80 -14.92 13.42 -12.29
CA SER A 80 -13.63 13.48 -12.99
C SER A 80 -13.56 12.57 -14.22
N GLY A 81 -14.66 11.90 -14.60
CA GLY A 81 -14.71 11.04 -15.78
C GLY A 81 -14.11 9.66 -15.57
N GLN A 82 -13.88 9.25 -14.32
CA GLN A 82 -13.28 7.95 -13.98
C GLN A 82 -14.33 7.00 -13.38
N ASP A 83 -14.10 5.67 -13.54
CA ASP A 83 -14.95 4.65 -12.96
C ASP A 83 -14.49 4.28 -11.54
N PRO A 84 -15.31 4.49 -10.49
CA PRO A 84 -14.96 4.14 -9.11
C PRO A 84 -14.61 2.66 -8.90
N ASN A 85 -15.22 1.74 -9.66
CA ASN A 85 -14.88 0.32 -9.59
C ASN A 85 -13.47 0.06 -10.13
N LEU A 86 -13.09 0.67 -11.24
CA LEU A 86 -11.73 0.53 -11.79
C LEU A 86 -10.68 1.12 -10.84
N ILE A 87 -10.94 2.29 -10.27
CA ILE A 87 -10.05 2.88 -9.26
C ILE A 87 -9.87 1.93 -8.08
N LYS A 88 -10.97 1.38 -7.54
CA LYS A 88 -10.91 0.43 -6.44
C LYS A 88 -10.12 -0.85 -6.79
N GLN A 89 -10.33 -1.40 -7.99
CA GLN A 89 -9.58 -2.56 -8.47
C GLN A 89 -8.09 -2.25 -8.61
N ASN A 90 -7.73 -1.11 -9.19
CA ASN A 90 -6.34 -0.71 -9.33
C ASN A 90 -5.63 -0.54 -7.97
N ILE A 91 -6.31 0.08 -6.99
CA ILE A 91 -5.78 0.19 -5.61
C ILE A 91 -5.56 -1.20 -5.00
N PHE A 92 -6.48 -2.14 -5.22
CA PHE A 92 -6.35 -3.51 -4.71
C PHE A 92 -5.19 -4.25 -5.38
N LEU A 93 -5.07 -4.17 -6.71
CA LEU A 93 -3.97 -4.78 -7.47
C LEU A 93 -2.62 -4.19 -7.07
N ASN A 94 -2.53 -2.86 -6.96
CA ASN A 94 -1.29 -2.21 -6.52
C ASN A 94 -0.88 -2.68 -5.11
N LYS A 95 -1.81 -2.80 -4.18
CA LYS A 95 -1.52 -3.36 -2.85
C LYS A 95 -1.02 -4.80 -2.89
N GLN A 96 -1.53 -5.64 -3.79
CA GLN A 96 -1.02 -7.00 -3.96
C GLN A 96 0.40 -7.00 -4.55
N VAL A 97 0.64 -6.17 -5.56
CA VAL A 97 1.97 -5.99 -6.16
C VAL A 97 2.96 -5.47 -5.11
N ASP A 98 2.57 -4.51 -4.29
CA ASP A 98 3.40 -3.96 -3.22
C ASP A 98 3.78 -5.02 -2.18
N GLN A 99 2.85 -5.92 -1.82
CA GLN A 99 3.14 -7.04 -0.91
C GLN A 99 4.17 -8.03 -1.47
N LEU A 100 4.23 -8.20 -2.79
CA LEU A 100 5.22 -9.02 -3.47
C LEU A 100 6.56 -8.28 -3.64
N ASN A 101 6.54 -6.97 -3.77
CA ASN A 101 7.69 -6.10 -3.95
C ASN A 101 8.23 -5.55 -2.62
N THR A 102 8.45 -6.42 -1.64
CA THR A 102 9.12 -6.03 -0.40
C THR A 102 10.61 -5.76 -0.64
N PHE A 103 11.22 -4.95 0.24
CA PHE A 103 12.67 -4.70 0.18
C PHE A 103 13.47 -6.00 0.14
N ARG A 104 13.08 -7.01 0.94
CA ARG A 104 13.75 -8.32 0.96
C ARG A 104 13.64 -9.02 -0.39
N ALA A 105 12.43 -9.16 -0.94
CA ALA A 105 12.21 -9.89 -2.19
C ALA A 105 13.05 -9.31 -3.33
N VAL A 106 13.07 -7.98 -3.44
CA VAL A 106 13.84 -7.30 -4.49
C VAL A 106 15.35 -7.32 -4.22
N ALA A 107 15.76 -7.22 -2.96
CA ALA A 107 17.17 -7.36 -2.58
C ALA A 107 17.70 -8.78 -2.86
N GLU A 108 16.90 -9.81 -2.64
CA GLU A 108 17.27 -11.21 -2.95
C GLU A 108 17.43 -11.42 -4.46
N GLU A 109 16.53 -10.89 -5.29
CA GLU A 109 16.68 -10.93 -6.74
C GLU A 109 17.95 -10.20 -7.21
N TRP A 110 18.19 -8.99 -6.66
CA TRP A 110 19.38 -8.22 -6.96
C TRP A 110 20.64 -8.98 -6.54
N LEU A 111 20.65 -9.65 -5.38
CA LEU A 111 21.76 -10.49 -4.93
C LEU A 111 21.99 -11.67 -5.84
N LEU A 112 20.95 -12.38 -6.31
CA LEU A 112 21.07 -13.48 -7.27
C LEU A 112 21.74 -13.05 -8.58
N MET A 113 21.44 -11.83 -9.05
CA MET A 113 22.12 -11.27 -10.21
C MET A 113 23.60 -10.99 -9.90
N LYS A 114 23.89 -10.42 -8.72
CA LYS A 114 25.26 -10.06 -8.31
C LYS A 114 26.15 -11.25 -7.94
N GLU A 115 25.55 -12.36 -7.54
CA GLU A 115 26.28 -13.61 -7.28
C GLU A 115 27.07 -14.10 -8.49
N LYS A 116 26.51 -13.91 -9.69
CA LYS A 116 27.16 -14.28 -10.97
C LYS A 116 28.30 -13.32 -11.37
N GLU A 117 28.28 -12.07 -10.87
CA GLU A 117 29.24 -11.03 -11.24
C GLU A 117 30.39 -10.90 -10.22
N TRP A 118 30.16 -11.24 -8.96
CA TRP A 118 31.09 -10.94 -7.88
C TRP A 118 31.89 -12.17 -7.44
N LYS A 119 33.09 -11.90 -6.91
CA LYS A 119 33.85 -12.93 -6.21
C LYS A 119 33.09 -13.37 -4.96
N GLN A 120 33.14 -14.68 -4.64
CA GLN A 120 32.35 -15.31 -3.58
C GLN A 120 32.50 -14.62 -2.22
N ASN A 121 33.71 -14.26 -1.81
CA ASN A 121 33.92 -13.58 -0.52
C ASN A 121 33.21 -12.23 -0.46
N ASN A 122 33.32 -11.40 -1.51
CA ASN A 122 32.64 -10.11 -1.56
C ASN A 122 31.12 -10.26 -1.56
N PHE A 123 30.59 -11.25 -2.27
CA PHE A 123 29.16 -11.55 -2.29
C PHE A 123 28.65 -11.90 -0.89
N GLN A 124 29.33 -12.80 -0.18
CA GLN A 124 28.94 -13.21 1.17
C GLN A 124 28.99 -12.05 2.16
N ASP A 125 30.00 -11.17 2.09
CA ASP A 125 30.10 -10.01 2.96
C ASP A 125 28.95 -9.02 2.73
N VAL A 126 28.60 -8.78 1.46
CA VAL A 126 27.48 -7.90 1.10
C VAL A 126 26.16 -8.51 1.56
N LYS A 127 25.94 -9.80 1.32
CA LYS A 127 24.72 -10.51 1.73
C LYS A 127 24.53 -10.41 3.24
N ARG A 128 25.56 -10.75 4.04
CA ARG A 128 25.53 -10.63 5.51
C ARG A 128 25.23 -9.19 5.97
N ALA A 129 25.83 -8.19 5.32
CA ALA A 129 25.59 -6.80 5.66
C ALA A 129 24.11 -6.39 5.45
N ILE A 130 23.49 -6.85 4.36
CA ILE A 130 22.08 -6.62 4.08
C ILE A 130 21.19 -7.34 5.10
N GLU A 131 21.48 -8.63 5.36
CA GLU A 131 20.73 -9.48 6.30
C GLU A 131 20.78 -8.92 7.73
N ASN A 132 21.94 -8.49 8.19
CA ASN A 132 22.13 -8.05 9.57
C ASN A 132 21.68 -6.60 9.81
N HIS A 133 21.78 -5.72 8.82
CA HIS A 133 21.59 -4.29 9.02
C HIS A 133 20.30 -3.75 8.38
N LEU A 134 19.84 -4.32 7.27
CA LEU A 134 18.72 -3.77 6.52
C LEU A 134 17.44 -4.61 6.68
N TYR A 135 17.51 -5.93 6.58
CA TYR A 135 16.33 -6.79 6.66
C TYR A 135 15.55 -6.68 7.98
N PRO A 136 16.16 -6.52 9.16
CA PRO A 136 15.39 -6.44 10.39
C PRO A 136 14.39 -5.27 10.43
N ASN A 137 14.73 -4.16 9.76
CA ASN A 137 13.89 -2.97 9.76
C ASN A 137 13.13 -2.76 8.43
N LEU A 138 13.72 -3.11 7.30
CA LEU A 138 13.18 -2.81 5.98
C LEU A 138 12.68 -4.04 5.22
N GLY A 139 13.13 -5.25 5.60
CA GLY A 139 12.93 -6.45 4.80
C GLY A 139 11.49 -6.76 4.44
N HIS A 140 10.56 -6.53 5.35
CA HIS A 140 9.13 -6.77 5.17
C HIS A 140 8.35 -5.59 4.58
N ARG A 141 9.02 -4.42 4.45
CA ARG A 141 8.39 -3.20 3.95
C ARG A 141 8.25 -3.24 2.43
N PRO A 142 7.08 -2.85 1.87
CA PRO A 142 6.97 -2.58 0.45
C PRO A 142 7.96 -1.48 0.04
N LEU A 143 8.66 -1.68 -1.07
CA LEU A 143 9.64 -0.69 -1.58
C LEU A 143 9.03 0.68 -1.86
N SER A 144 7.80 0.69 -2.39
CA SER A 144 7.04 1.91 -2.71
C SER A 144 6.73 2.78 -1.48
N GLU A 145 6.70 2.17 -0.28
CA GLU A 145 6.37 2.84 0.98
C GLU A 145 7.61 3.32 1.76
N ILE A 146 8.82 2.85 1.42
CA ILE A 146 10.03 3.22 2.15
C ILE A 146 10.43 4.65 1.80
N THR A 147 10.42 5.52 2.80
CA THR A 147 10.80 6.93 2.66
C THR A 147 12.28 7.17 2.97
N SER A 148 12.84 8.30 2.50
CA SER A 148 14.20 8.73 2.86
C SER A 148 14.34 8.95 4.38
N ALA A 149 13.30 9.42 5.06
CA ALA A 149 13.31 9.61 6.52
C ALA A 149 13.39 8.27 7.27
N GLU A 150 12.61 7.26 6.83
CA GLU A 150 12.65 5.92 7.40
C GLU A 150 14.03 5.27 7.19
N LEU A 151 14.54 5.32 5.96
CA LEU A 151 15.86 4.79 5.64
C LEU A 151 16.98 5.49 6.42
N LEU A 152 16.91 6.81 6.56
CA LEU A 152 17.87 7.57 7.37
C LEU A 152 17.82 7.11 8.83
N SER A 153 16.64 6.90 9.41
CA SER A 153 16.50 6.40 10.78
C SER A 153 17.18 5.05 10.97
N VAL A 154 17.03 4.12 10.01
CA VAL A 154 17.71 2.81 10.05
C VAL A 154 19.22 2.97 9.98
N LEU A 155 19.72 3.81 9.07
CA LEU A 155 21.15 4.05 8.91
C LEU A 155 21.76 4.76 10.13
N LYS A 156 21.04 5.69 10.74
CA LYS A 156 21.47 6.36 11.99
C LYS A 156 21.58 5.41 13.18
N LYS A 157 20.76 4.35 13.25
CA LYS A 157 20.93 3.30 14.28
C LYS A 157 22.24 2.54 14.11
N ILE A 158 22.70 2.28 12.89
CA ILE A 158 24.00 1.63 12.62
C ILE A 158 25.14 2.60 12.96
N GLU A 159 25.01 3.87 12.55
CA GLU A 159 25.98 4.93 12.81
C GLU A 159 26.19 5.16 14.30
N GLY A 160 25.12 5.18 15.09
CA GLY A 160 25.13 5.35 16.55
C GLY A 160 25.90 4.23 17.31
N GLN A 161 26.14 3.09 16.64
CA GLN A 161 27.04 2.03 17.15
C GLN A 161 28.53 2.30 16.82
N GLY A 162 28.88 3.44 16.27
CA GLY A 162 30.24 3.77 15.83
C GLY A 162 30.67 3.08 14.52
N LYS A 163 29.74 2.40 13.83
CA LYS A 163 30.02 1.61 12.61
C LYS A 163 29.90 2.44 11.33
N TYR A 164 30.67 3.53 11.21
CA TYR A 164 30.56 4.50 10.11
C TYR A 164 30.77 3.87 8.72
N GLU A 165 31.74 2.95 8.59
CA GLU A 165 32.00 2.27 7.32
C GLU A 165 30.85 1.34 6.93
N ALA A 166 30.32 0.56 7.89
CA ALA A 166 29.16 -0.31 7.67
C ALA A 166 27.92 0.52 7.27
N THR A 167 27.71 1.69 7.91
CA THR A 167 26.63 2.62 7.58
C THR A 167 26.75 3.12 6.14
N SER A 168 27.96 3.56 5.75
CA SER A 168 28.21 4.02 4.37
C SER A 168 27.96 2.92 3.35
N ARG A 169 28.44 1.70 3.61
CA ARG A 169 28.22 0.52 2.75
C ARG A 169 26.73 0.15 2.70
N ALA A 170 26.02 0.15 3.83
CA ALA A 170 24.59 -0.13 3.89
C ALA A 170 23.79 0.86 3.03
N ARG A 171 24.08 2.18 3.14
CA ARG A 171 23.47 3.20 2.28
C ARG A 171 23.71 2.92 0.78
N GLN A 172 24.95 2.61 0.40
CA GLN A 172 25.29 2.30 -0.99
C GLN A 172 24.56 1.05 -1.51
N LYS A 173 24.37 0.02 -0.67
CA LYS A 173 23.60 -1.17 -1.05
C LYS A 173 22.12 -0.87 -1.19
N CYS A 174 21.53 -0.08 -0.27
CA CYS A 174 20.18 0.44 -0.45
C CYS A 174 20.03 1.20 -1.78
N GLU A 175 20.95 2.13 -2.08
CA GLU A 175 20.92 2.91 -3.33
C GLU A 175 20.94 2.01 -4.56
N ALA A 176 21.78 0.95 -4.55
CA ALA A 176 21.86 -0.01 -5.67
C ALA A 176 20.59 -0.87 -5.81
N ILE A 177 20.02 -1.34 -4.70
CA ILE A 177 18.79 -2.13 -4.70
C ILE A 177 17.61 -1.27 -5.19
N PHE A 178 17.46 -0.05 -4.69
CA PHE A 178 16.42 0.86 -5.15
C PHE A 178 16.60 1.28 -6.61
N ARG A 179 17.83 1.44 -7.09
CA ARG A 179 18.10 1.66 -8.51
C ARG A 179 17.66 0.48 -9.37
N TYR A 180 17.94 -0.75 -8.93
CA TYR A 180 17.46 -1.96 -9.59
C TYR A 180 15.93 -2.02 -9.63
N ALA A 181 15.28 -1.74 -8.51
CA ALA A 181 13.83 -1.68 -8.41
C ALA A 181 13.20 -0.62 -9.32
N ASN A 182 13.81 0.56 -9.41
CA ASN A 182 13.35 1.65 -10.28
C ASN A 182 13.46 1.26 -11.75
N LEU A 183 14.59 0.69 -12.19
CA LEU A 183 14.77 0.20 -13.55
C LEU A 183 13.80 -0.93 -13.92
N SER A 184 13.37 -1.74 -12.95
CA SER A 184 12.35 -2.77 -13.12
C SER A 184 10.91 -2.28 -12.85
N GLN A 185 10.71 -0.96 -12.76
CA GLN A 185 9.40 -0.30 -12.54
C GLN A 185 8.64 -0.74 -11.28
N ARG A 186 9.36 -1.15 -10.24
CA ARG A 186 8.80 -1.56 -8.95
C ARG A 186 8.73 -0.44 -7.92
N CYS A 187 9.44 0.66 -8.14
CA CYS A 187 9.32 1.90 -7.37
C CYS A 187 9.63 3.10 -8.26
N GLU A 188 9.01 4.24 -7.95
CA GLU A 188 9.22 5.48 -8.72
C GLU A 188 10.48 6.23 -8.26
N ASN A 189 10.79 6.18 -6.98
CA ASN A 189 11.86 6.96 -6.38
C ASN A 189 12.93 6.09 -5.73
N ASN A 190 14.16 6.62 -5.65
CA ASN A 190 15.25 6.03 -4.89
C ASN A 190 15.50 6.85 -3.62
N PRO A 191 14.95 6.44 -2.46
CA PRO A 191 15.09 7.20 -1.21
C PRO A 191 16.53 7.27 -0.69
N ALA A 192 17.41 6.35 -1.11
CA ALA A 192 18.80 6.32 -0.67
C ALA A 192 19.70 7.35 -1.39
N SER A 193 19.31 7.80 -2.59
CA SER A 193 20.09 8.80 -3.35
C SER A 193 20.16 10.13 -2.63
N ASN A 194 19.08 10.54 -1.95
CA ASN A 194 18.96 11.81 -1.22
C ASN A 194 19.73 11.80 0.10
N LEU A 195 20.27 10.65 0.52
CA LEU A 195 21.01 10.51 1.79
C LEU A 195 22.52 10.64 1.64
N LYS A 196 23.02 10.96 0.45
CA LYS A 196 24.45 11.26 0.25
C LYS A 196 24.81 12.54 1.00
N GLY A 197 25.83 12.47 1.87
CA GLY A 197 26.28 13.61 2.67
C GLY A 197 25.51 13.85 3.99
N THR A 198 24.45 13.07 4.29
CA THR A 198 23.70 13.22 5.56
C THR A 198 24.24 12.34 6.70
N LEU A 199 25.17 11.42 6.38
CA LEU A 199 25.81 10.50 7.31
C LEU A 199 27.27 10.85 7.50
N ILE A 200 27.83 10.46 8.65
CA ILE A 200 29.26 10.68 8.95
C ILE A 200 30.09 9.84 7.97
N SER A 201 31.01 10.51 7.28
CA SER A 201 31.95 9.83 6.39
C SER A 201 32.99 9.06 7.19
N PRO A 202 33.27 7.79 6.86
CA PRO A 202 34.35 7.07 7.51
C PRO A 202 35.68 7.79 7.26
N LYS A 203 36.52 7.88 8.29
CA LYS A 203 37.88 8.42 8.13
C LYS A 203 38.67 7.55 7.14
N LYS A 204 39.25 8.16 6.11
CA LYS A 204 40.20 7.47 5.25
C LYS A 204 41.37 6.98 6.12
N LYS A 205 41.64 5.67 6.11
CA LYS A 205 42.90 5.12 6.63
C LYS A 205 44.02 5.46 5.71
#